data_8fe10229986def396586ea2d5ad5c766
#
_entry.id   8fe10229986def396586ea2d5ad5c766
#
_cell.length_a   1.000
_cell.length_b   1.000
_cell.length_c   1.000
_cell.angle_alpha   90.00
_cell.angle_beta   90.00
_cell.angle_gamma   90.00
#
_symmetry.space_group_name_H-M   'P 1'
#
loop_
_entity.id
_entity.type
_entity.pdbx_description
1 polymer ?
#
loop_
_entity_poly.entity_id
_entity_poly.type
_entity_poly.pdbx_seq_one_letter_code
_entity_poly.pdbx_strand_id
1 'polypeptide(L)'
;MKKINLVLCLLLVIFLAACGNSTSNTQEESNSSNAPNTSDLSEQEKYVLKLAHAYPTASYMHTFMEWFNEEVQKRSDGRLSLDIYPSGQLMPTDQEVPAILQGQIDMSHSLSPVLAGFDPIWNLYELPFIFEYDPKDPTVFIENRAKFNNSENGGRKIAQLMEEKGLKVLSLGFVDMFGSLYTTDKNNLVTDPESAKGLKIRTAGGIIGPETVKSFGASGMTIPAAELVTALQQKVVDGLLTTPIYTNDAKLPVETLTVVPLFNTVTPLVMSLEKFESLPEDLQEILVQTGKDLEEYGKAQVIEKAKTAYTTLADEGVEIYYPTEEEINEWREATKPAREVFENQVEGGKELLEELSNLN
;
A
#
# COMPACT_ATOMS: atom_id res chain seq x y z
N MET A 1 -48.64 -20.48 -23.10
CA MET A 1 -48.94 -21.65 -23.90
C MET A 1 -47.67 -22.19 -24.53
N LYS A 2 -47.51 -23.55 -24.42
CA LYS A 2 -46.51 -24.47 -25.03
C LYS A 2 -45.08 -24.39 -24.47
N LYS A 3 -44.69 -25.23 -23.54
CA LYS A 3 -44.38 -26.71 -23.52
C LYS A 3 -42.95 -26.92 -24.04
N ILE A 4 -42.00 -27.23 -23.15
CA ILE A 4 -41.44 -28.56 -22.79
C ILE A 4 -40.73 -29.23 -23.98
N ASN A 5 -39.40 -29.48 -23.79
CA ASN A 5 -38.91 -30.84 -23.97
C ASN A 5 -37.57 -31.09 -23.25
N LEU A 6 -37.66 -32.06 -22.39
CA LEU A 6 -36.65 -32.79 -21.63
C LEU A 6 -36.16 -33.96 -22.54
N VAL A 7 -34.86 -34.13 -22.74
CA VAL A 7 -34.32 -35.43 -23.16
C VAL A 7 -33.08 -35.80 -22.36
N LEU A 8 -33.29 -36.81 -21.59
CA LEU A 8 -32.39 -37.63 -20.81
C LEU A 8 -31.71 -38.64 -21.75
N CYS A 9 -30.40 -38.80 -21.71
CA CYS A 9 -29.75 -40.04 -22.14
C CYS A 9 -28.57 -40.40 -21.25
N LEU A 10 -28.83 -41.40 -20.49
CA LEU A 10 -27.95 -42.22 -19.65
C LEU A 10 -27.29 -43.30 -20.53
N LEU A 11 -25.99 -43.46 -20.49
CA LEU A 11 -25.35 -44.75 -20.90
C LEU A 11 -24.10 -45.02 -20.08
N LEU A 12 -24.26 -46.04 -19.27
CA LEU A 12 -23.32 -46.73 -18.41
C LEU A 12 -22.66 -47.83 -19.24
N VAL A 13 -21.33 -47.96 -19.24
CA VAL A 13 -20.68 -49.22 -19.58
C VAL A 13 -19.50 -49.49 -18.64
N ILE A 14 -19.64 -50.55 -17.92
CA ILE A 14 -18.67 -51.24 -17.06
C ILE A 14 -17.91 -52.24 -17.91
N PHE A 15 -16.58 -52.37 -17.75
CA PHE A 15 -15.90 -53.63 -17.99
C PHE A 15 -14.81 -53.92 -16.97
N LEU A 16 -14.93 -55.13 -16.41
CA LEU A 16 -14.10 -55.75 -15.37
C LEU A 16 -12.90 -56.52 -15.93
N ALA A 17 -11.84 -56.48 -15.18
CA ALA A 17 -10.91 -57.53 -14.77
C ALA A 17 -10.32 -58.52 -15.77
N ALA A 18 -9.02 -58.73 -15.66
CA ALA A 18 -8.42 -60.06 -15.64
C ALA A 18 -7.07 -60.05 -14.91
N CYS A 19 -6.98 -60.91 -13.92
CA CYS A 19 -5.78 -61.34 -13.22
C CYS A 19 -4.96 -62.30 -14.10
N GLY A 20 -3.63 -62.28 -13.92
CA GLY A 20 -2.74 -63.34 -14.46
C GLY A 20 -1.46 -63.42 -13.63
N ASN A 21 -1.42 -64.42 -12.79
CA ASN A 21 -0.29 -64.77 -11.92
C ASN A 21 0.61 -65.77 -12.70
N SER A 22 1.94 -65.58 -12.64
CA SER A 22 2.87 -66.74 -12.78
C SER A 22 4.26 -66.43 -12.25
N THR A 23 4.61 -67.16 -11.27
CA THR A 23 5.88 -67.34 -10.57
C THR A 23 6.93 -67.99 -11.46
N SER A 24 8.19 -67.53 -11.43
CA SER A 24 9.35 -68.41 -11.47
C SER A 24 10.60 -67.77 -10.91
N ASN A 25 11.15 -68.38 -9.92
CA ASN A 25 12.46 -68.22 -9.29
C ASN A 25 13.60 -68.47 -10.28
N THR A 26 14.63 -67.61 -10.23
CA THR A 26 16.02 -68.08 -10.39
C THR A 26 16.94 -67.09 -9.66
N GLN A 27 17.67 -67.58 -8.65
CA GLN A 27 18.81 -66.96 -8.01
C GLN A 27 20.00 -66.95 -8.95
N GLU A 28 20.72 -65.86 -9.04
CA GLU A 28 22.18 -65.88 -9.18
C GLU A 28 22.79 -64.68 -8.47
N GLU A 29 23.82 -64.99 -7.72
CA GLU A 29 24.59 -64.09 -6.84
C GLU A 29 25.59 -63.22 -7.61
N SER A 30 25.95 -62.13 -6.88
CA SER A 30 27.22 -61.42 -6.86
C SER A 30 27.48 -60.36 -7.95
N ASN A 31 27.51 -59.10 -7.60
CA ASN A 31 28.76 -58.41 -7.32
C ASN A 31 28.54 -56.99 -6.77
N SER A 32 29.20 -56.74 -5.64
CA SER A 32 29.37 -55.46 -5.01
C SER A 32 30.07 -54.47 -5.94
N SER A 33 29.43 -53.36 -6.24
CA SER A 33 30.14 -52.13 -6.56
C SER A 33 29.46 -50.96 -5.86
N ASN A 34 30.14 -50.43 -4.84
CA ASN A 34 29.82 -49.16 -4.19
C ASN A 34 29.81 -48.04 -5.24
N ALA A 35 28.62 -47.64 -5.67
CA ALA A 35 28.42 -46.35 -6.24
C ALA A 35 28.03 -45.38 -5.09
N PRO A 36 28.57 -44.17 -4.99
CA PRO A 36 28.16 -43.22 -3.98
C PRO A 36 26.69 -42.87 -4.21
N ASN A 37 25.91 -43.02 -3.16
CA ASN A 37 24.50 -42.68 -3.12
C ASN A 37 24.36 -41.16 -3.32
N THR A 38 24.22 -40.72 -4.58
CA THR A 38 23.86 -39.34 -4.95
C THR A 38 22.33 -39.28 -5.05
N SER A 39 21.67 -39.29 -3.93
CA SER A 39 20.25 -38.99 -3.88
C SER A 39 19.89 -38.57 -2.47
N ASP A 40 20.20 -37.34 -2.16
CA ASP A 40 19.46 -36.53 -1.19
C ASP A 40 19.51 -35.06 -1.63
N LEU A 41 19.00 -34.81 -2.83
CA LEU A 41 18.37 -33.55 -3.10
C LEU A 41 16.97 -33.69 -2.48
N SER A 42 16.86 -33.49 -1.16
CA SER A 42 15.56 -33.27 -0.54
C SER A 42 14.92 -32.13 -1.32
N GLU A 43 13.78 -32.43 -1.95
CA GLU A 43 12.95 -31.36 -2.55
C GLU A 43 12.68 -30.39 -1.43
N GLN A 44 13.35 -29.23 -1.46
CA GLN A 44 13.16 -28.21 -0.42
C GLN A 44 11.71 -27.76 -0.48
N GLU A 45 11.05 -27.74 0.66
CA GLU A 45 9.67 -27.31 0.78
C GLU A 45 9.49 -25.90 0.24
N LYS A 46 8.49 -25.72 -0.65
CA LYS A 46 8.19 -24.45 -1.31
C LYS A 46 6.98 -23.79 -0.66
N TYR A 47 7.09 -22.50 -0.46
CA TYR A 47 6.08 -21.64 0.14
C TYR A 47 5.63 -20.61 -0.89
N VAL A 48 4.32 -20.48 -1.10
CA VAL A 48 3.73 -19.47 -1.96
C VAL A 48 2.80 -18.62 -1.11
N LEU A 49 3.04 -17.31 -1.07
CA LEU A 49 2.24 -16.36 -0.31
C LEU A 49 1.32 -15.57 -1.25
N LYS A 50 0.05 -15.43 -0.89
CA LYS A 50 -0.93 -14.64 -1.64
C LYS A 50 -0.85 -13.17 -1.21
N LEU A 51 -0.49 -12.29 -2.12
CA LEU A 51 -0.42 -10.85 -1.90
C LEU A 51 -1.49 -10.13 -2.72
N ALA A 52 -2.35 -9.35 -2.07
CA ALA A 52 -3.35 -8.49 -2.72
C ALA A 52 -2.96 -7.02 -2.65
N HIS A 53 -3.36 -6.23 -3.65
CA HIS A 53 -3.29 -4.77 -3.65
C HIS A 53 -4.21 -4.14 -4.70
N ALA A 54 -4.53 -2.84 -4.52
CA ALA A 54 -5.43 -2.11 -5.41
C ALA A 54 -4.78 -1.52 -6.67
N TYR A 55 -3.45 -1.48 -6.76
CA TYR A 55 -2.75 -0.78 -7.84
C TYR A 55 -2.87 -1.53 -9.17
N PRO A 56 -3.13 -0.82 -10.30
CA PRO A 56 -3.05 -1.42 -11.63
C PRO A 56 -1.65 -1.92 -11.95
N THR A 57 -1.55 -2.91 -12.84
CA THR A 57 -0.25 -3.47 -13.26
C THR A 57 0.67 -2.45 -13.94
N ALA A 58 0.13 -1.38 -14.51
CA ALA A 58 0.91 -0.28 -15.08
C ALA A 58 1.47 0.69 -14.02
N SER A 59 1.02 0.61 -12.77
CA SER A 59 1.48 1.49 -11.70
C SER A 59 2.86 1.10 -11.19
N TYR A 60 3.71 2.10 -10.92
CA TYR A 60 5.00 1.87 -10.25
C TYR A 60 4.86 1.19 -8.88
N MET A 61 3.71 1.33 -8.22
CA MET A 61 3.43 0.64 -6.96
C MET A 61 3.31 -0.89 -7.13
N HIS A 62 2.83 -1.35 -8.30
CA HIS A 62 2.84 -2.77 -8.64
C HIS A 62 4.27 -3.27 -8.83
N THR A 63 5.11 -2.50 -9.52
CA THR A 63 6.52 -2.90 -9.75
C THR A 63 7.33 -3.04 -8.46
N PHE A 64 6.94 -2.38 -7.38
CA PHE A 64 7.55 -2.60 -6.07
C PHE A 64 7.28 -4.01 -5.53
N MET A 65 6.09 -4.54 -5.77
CA MET A 65 5.74 -5.90 -5.36
C MET A 65 6.38 -6.96 -6.26
N GLU A 66 6.53 -6.66 -7.56
CA GLU A 66 7.30 -7.51 -8.47
C GLU A 66 8.77 -7.58 -8.03
N TRP A 67 9.39 -6.42 -7.75
CA TRP A 67 10.76 -6.36 -7.22
C TRP A 67 10.91 -7.13 -5.89
N PHE A 68 9.96 -6.95 -4.97
CA PHE A 68 9.98 -7.68 -3.69
C PHE A 68 9.90 -9.18 -3.90
N ASN A 69 9.03 -9.65 -4.79
CA ASN A 69 8.90 -11.07 -5.14
C ASN A 69 10.19 -11.62 -5.78
N GLU A 70 10.79 -10.90 -6.70
CA GLU A 70 12.07 -11.29 -7.35
C GLU A 70 13.19 -11.44 -6.32
N GLU A 71 13.34 -10.48 -5.40
CA GLU A 71 14.37 -10.54 -4.36
C GLU A 71 14.11 -11.66 -3.35
N VAL A 72 12.86 -11.88 -2.94
CA VAL A 72 12.49 -12.99 -2.05
C VAL A 72 12.81 -14.34 -2.71
N GLN A 73 12.42 -14.54 -3.97
CA GLN A 73 12.73 -15.76 -4.70
C GLN A 73 14.23 -16.00 -4.83
N LYS A 74 14.98 -14.97 -5.19
CA LYS A 74 16.44 -15.03 -5.33
C LYS A 74 17.15 -15.38 -4.02
N ARG A 75 16.76 -14.75 -2.90
CA ARG A 75 17.39 -14.93 -1.58
C ARG A 75 17.02 -16.29 -0.95
N SER A 76 15.88 -16.86 -1.31
CA SER A 76 15.40 -18.13 -0.81
C SER A 76 15.75 -19.33 -1.73
N ASP A 77 16.56 -19.12 -2.77
CA ASP A 77 16.83 -20.13 -3.81
C ASP A 77 15.54 -20.74 -4.40
N GLY A 78 14.49 -19.91 -4.56
CA GLY A 78 13.18 -20.28 -5.09
C GLY A 78 12.30 -21.07 -4.14
N ARG A 79 12.62 -21.12 -2.84
CA ARG A 79 11.78 -21.74 -1.80
C ARG A 79 10.57 -20.90 -1.42
N LEU A 80 10.66 -19.59 -1.56
CA LEU A 80 9.58 -18.65 -1.25
C LEU A 80 9.25 -17.80 -2.47
N SER A 81 7.96 -17.65 -2.77
CA SER A 81 7.46 -16.80 -3.85
C SER A 81 6.12 -16.18 -3.49
N LEU A 82 5.70 -15.17 -4.25
CA LEU A 82 4.42 -14.50 -4.08
C LEU A 82 3.53 -14.71 -5.31
N ASP A 83 2.26 -15.06 -5.07
CA ASP A 83 1.19 -14.90 -6.03
C ASP A 83 0.58 -13.50 -5.84
N ILE A 84 0.86 -12.58 -6.78
CA ILE A 84 0.44 -11.18 -6.70
C ILE A 84 -0.90 -10.98 -7.40
N TYR A 85 -1.87 -10.43 -6.70
CA TYR A 85 -3.23 -10.12 -7.17
C TYR A 85 -3.44 -8.59 -7.20
N PRO A 86 -3.17 -7.92 -8.34
CA PRO A 86 -3.28 -6.47 -8.48
C PRO A 86 -4.72 -6.01 -8.70
N SER A 87 -4.92 -4.66 -8.73
CA SER A 87 -6.18 -4.02 -9.13
C SER A 87 -7.41 -4.41 -8.31
N GLY A 88 -7.25 -4.83 -7.06
CA GLY A 88 -8.36 -5.28 -6.22
C GLY A 88 -9.07 -6.55 -6.72
N GLN A 89 -8.37 -7.43 -7.47
CA GLN A 89 -8.95 -8.63 -8.10
C GLN A 89 -9.61 -9.59 -7.12
N LEU A 90 -9.10 -9.69 -5.90
CA LEU A 90 -9.62 -10.63 -4.91
C LEU A 90 -10.74 -9.99 -4.08
N MET A 91 -10.57 -8.73 -3.67
CA MET A 91 -11.49 -8.02 -2.80
C MET A 91 -11.24 -6.50 -2.81
N PRO A 92 -12.20 -5.68 -2.34
CA PRO A 92 -11.96 -4.27 -2.03
C PRO A 92 -10.88 -4.11 -0.96
N THR A 93 -10.12 -3.00 -1.00
CA THR A 93 -8.96 -2.77 -0.12
C THR A 93 -9.29 -2.75 1.38
N ASP A 94 -10.46 -2.27 1.75
CA ASP A 94 -10.94 -2.26 3.14
C ASP A 94 -11.22 -3.66 3.70
N GLN A 95 -11.29 -4.68 2.84
CA GLN A 95 -11.46 -6.08 3.20
C GLN A 95 -10.12 -6.85 3.28
N GLU A 96 -9.01 -6.27 2.83
CA GLU A 96 -7.72 -6.98 2.77
C GLU A 96 -7.22 -7.37 4.17
N VAL A 97 -7.24 -6.45 5.16
CA VAL A 97 -6.81 -6.77 6.53
C VAL A 97 -7.72 -7.81 7.20
N PRO A 98 -9.05 -7.69 7.17
CA PRO A 98 -9.94 -8.77 7.61
C PRO A 98 -9.63 -10.13 6.94
N ALA A 99 -9.35 -10.13 5.64
CA ALA A 99 -9.02 -11.35 4.88
C ALA A 99 -7.67 -11.97 5.29
N ILE A 100 -6.66 -11.13 5.62
CA ILE A 100 -5.37 -11.58 6.20
C ILE A 100 -5.62 -12.28 7.53
N LEU A 101 -6.36 -11.64 8.44
CA LEU A 101 -6.63 -12.20 9.77
C LEU A 101 -7.51 -13.46 9.75
N GLN A 102 -8.26 -13.67 8.66
CA GLN A 102 -9.06 -14.89 8.41
C GLN A 102 -8.30 -15.96 7.60
N GLY A 103 -7.07 -15.68 7.20
CA GLY A 103 -6.25 -16.62 6.41
C GLY A 103 -6.71 -16.82 4.95
N GLN A 104 -7.48 -15.89 4.39
CA GLN A 104 -7.93 -15.95 2.98
C GLN A 104 -6.84 -15.49 2.02
N ILE A 105 -6.06 -14.48 2.42
CA ILE A 105 -4.81 -14.02 1.81
C ILE A 105 -3.73 -13.93 2.87
N ASP A 106 -2.46 -13.94 2.46
CA ASP A 106 -1.33 -13.90 3.40
C ASP A 106 -0.81 -12.48 3.62
N MET A 107 -0.90 -11.62 2.59
CA MET A 107 -0.26 -10.30 2.55
C MET A 107 -1.13 -9.26 1.84
N SER A 108 -0.92 -7.99 2.21
CA SER A 108 -1.45 -6.83 1.49
C SER A 108 -0.42 -5.71 1.40
N HIS A 109 -0.38 -5.03 0.25
CA HIS A 109 0.33 -3.76 0.07
C HIS A 109 -0.70 -2.64 -0.03
N SER A 110 -1.00 -2.02 1.10
CA SER A 110 -2.12 -1.10 1.25
C SER A 110 -1.67 0.33 1.60
N LEU A 111 -2.56 1.29 1.51
CA LEU A 111 -2.32 2.68 1.94
C LEU A 111 -2.63 2.86 3.43
N SER A 112 -1.87 3.72 4.12
CA SER A 112 -2.14 4.07 5.52
C SER A 112 -3.57 4.56 5.78
N PRO A 113 -4.24 5.37 4.92
CA PRO A 113 -5.64 5.72 5.10
C PRO A 113 -6.62 4.52 5.10
N VAL A 114 -6.29 3.47 4.36
CA VAL A 114 -7.09 2.22 4.36
C VAL A 114 -6.84 1.44 5.65
N LEU A 115 -5.58 1.32 6.07
CA LEU A 115 -5.21 0.68 7.33
C LEU A 115 -5.74 1.42 8.55
N ALA A 116 -5.99 2.73 8.46
CA ALA A 116 -6.63 3.51 9.51
C ALA A 116 -8.06 3.04 9.83
N GLY A 117 -8.74 2.35 8.90
CA GLY A 117 -10.00 1.67 9.14
C GLY A 117 -9.86 0.43 10.04
N PHE A 118 -8.68 -0.18 10.10
CA PHE A 118 -8.35 -1.27 11.00
C PHE A 118 -7.80 -0.76 12.33
N ASP A 119 -6.84 0.16 12.27
CA ASP A 119 -6.24 0.79 13.45
C ASP A 119 -6.04 2.29 13.23
N PRO A 120 -6.69 3.16 14.05
CA PRO A 120 -6.60 4.61 13.89
C PRO A 120 -5.20 5.19 13.99
N ILE A 121 -4.19 4.46 14.50
CA ILE A 121 -2.80 4.92 14.60
C ILE A 121 -2.22 5.30 13.21
N TRP A 122 -2.68 4.64 12.15
CA TRP A 122 -2.25 4.91 10.79
C TRP A 122 -2.65 6.29 10.26
N ASN A 123 -3.63 6.96 10.90
CA ASN A 123 -3.99 8.34 10.59
C ASN A 123 -2.86 9.34 10.90
N LEU A 124 -1.82 8.94 11.66
CA LEU A 124 -0.64 9.77 11.89
C LEU A 124 -0.08 10.33 10.57
N TYR A 125 0.07 9.45 9.58
CA TYR A 125 0.65 9.82 8.29
C TYR A 125 -0.20 10.80 7.48
N GLU A 126 -1.50 10.89 7.75
CA GLU A 126 -2.39 11.82 7.05
C GLU A 126 -2.37 13.25 7.60
N LEU A 127 -1.71 13.48 8.75
CA LEU A 127 -1.71 14.78 9.39
C LEU A 127 -1.07 15.86 8.51
N PRO A 128 -1.68 17.05 8.41
CA PRO A 128 -1.06 18.19 7.77
C PRO A 128 0.25 18.58 8.46
N PHE A 129 1.24 18.99 7.66
CA PHE A 129 2.53 19.48 8.17
C PHE A 129 3.24 18.51 9.14
N ILE A 130 3.01 17.20 8.95
CA ILE A 130 3.52 16.16 9.86
C ILE A 130 5.05 16.04 9.80
N PHE A 131 5.64 16.26 8.63
CA PHE A 131 7.08 16.26 8.41
C PHE A 131 7.53 17.62 7.87
N GLU A 132 8.77 18.00 8.17
CA GLU A 132 9.38 19.16 7.51
C GLU A 132 9.46 18.96 6.00
N TYR A 133 9.30 20.03 5.25
CA TYR A 133 9.29 20.01 3.79
C TYR A 133 9.93 21.27 3.21
N ASP A 134 10.40 21.15 1.97
CA ASP A 134 10.75 22.28 1.13
C ASP A 134 9.94 22.13 -0.19
N PRO A 135 9.14 23.13 -0.60
CA PRO A 135 8.36 23.04 -1.83
C PRO A 135 9.23 22.97 -3.10
N LYS A 136 10.53 23.33 -2.99
CA LYS A 136 11.50 23.27 -4.09
C LYS A 136 12.40 22.05 -4.04
N ASP A 137 12.49 21.40 -2.89
CA ASP A 137 13.26 20.18 -2.68
C ASP A 137 12.40 19.10 -1.99
N PRO A 138 11.70 18.27 -2.75
CA PRO A 138 10.84 17.23 -2.18
C PRO A 138 11.61 16.16 -1.39
N THR A 139 12.94 16.10 -1.53
CA THR A 139 13.75 15.13 -0.79
C THR A 139 13.75 15.42 0.71
N VAL A 140 13.61 16.69 1.12
CA VAL A 140 13.51 17.08 2.54
C VAL A 140 12.37 16.33 3.24
N PHE A 141 11.18 16.35 2.63
CA PHE A 141 10.02 15.65 3.19
C PHE A 141 10.22 14.13 3.22
N ILE A 142 10.74 13.55 2.14
CA ILE A 142 10.96 12.11 2.01
C ILE A 142 11.98 11.63 3.06
N GLU A 143 13.08 12.36 3.27
CA GLU A 143 14.11 12.01 4.24
C GLU A 143 13.62 12.16 5.69
N ASN A 144 12.82 13.19 6.02
CA ASN A 144 12.26 13.34 7.36
C ASN A 144 11.24 12.23 7.67
N ARG A 145 10.42 11.83 6.69
CA ARG A 145 9.56 10.66 6.82
C ARG A 145 10.37 9.37 7.02
N ALA A 146 11.49 9.20 6.29
CA ALA A 146 12.36 8.05 6.45
C ALA A 146 12.98 7.97 7.85
N LYS A 147 13.42 9.09 8.42
CA LYS A 147 13.92 9.16 9.81
C LYS A 147 12.86 8.67 10.79
N PHE A 148 11.62 9.17 10.65
CA PHE A 148 10.52 8.75 11.52
C PHE A 148 10.18 7.26 11.34
N ASN A 149 10.06 6.77 10.10
CA ASN A 149 9.78 5.36 9.82
C ASN A 149 10.82 4.43 10.45
N ASN A 150 12.08 4.87 10.54
CA ASN A 150 13.19 4.09 11.09
C ASN A 150 13.39 4.29 12.60
N SER A 151 12.71 5.25 13.24
CA SER A 151 12.86 5.47 14.68
C SER A 151 12.12 4.40 15.49
N GLU A 152 12.74 3.98 16.60
CA GLU A 152 12.21 2.95 17.49
C GLU A 152 10.87 3.35 18.14
N ASN A 153 10.68 4.63 18.44
CA ASN A 153 9.45 5.16 19.04
C ASN A 153 8.47 5.73 18.01
N GLY A 154 8.83 5.74 16.73
CA GLY A 154 7.99 6.19 15.62
C GLY A 154 7.45 5.05 14.78
N GLY A 155 7.88 4.96 13.52
CA GLY A 155 7.38 3.95 12.57
C GLY A 155 7.59 2.52 13.05
N ARG A 156 8.72 2.20 13.70
CA ARG A 156 8.97 0.86 14.24
C ARG A 156 8.04 0.54 15.42
N LYS A 157 7.65 1.53 16.22
CA LYS A 157 6.63 1.37 17.25
C LYS A 157 5.26 1.06 16.66
N ILE A 158 4.86 1.75 15.59
CA ILE A 158 3.61 1.45 14.88
C ILE A 158 3.63 0.00 14.37
N ALA A 159 4.73 -0.44 13.75
CA ALA A 159 4.88 -1.81 13.29
C ALA A 159 4.73 -2.84 14.44
N GLN A 160 5.34 -2.57 15.60
CA GLN A 160 5.20 -3.42 16.78
C GLN A 160 3.76 -3.51 17.31
N LEU A 161 3.04 -2.38 17.35
CA LEU A 161 1.63 -2.35 17.77
C LEU A 161 0.73 -3.18 16.84
N MET A 162 1.09 -3.31 15.56
CA MET A 162 0.36 -4.17 14.62
C MET A 162 0.59 -5.66 14.91
N GLU A 163 1.77 -6.06 15.38
CA GLU A 163 2.02 -7.45 15.77
C GLU A 163 1.10 -7.89 16.93
N GLU A 164 0.82 -7.00 17.89
CA GLU A 164 -0.15 -7.26 18.98
C GLU A 164 -1.59 -7.51 18.43
N LYS A 165 -1.86 -7.08 17.20
CA LYS A 165 -3.15 -7.23 16.51
C LYS A 165 -3.13 -8.30 15.40
N GLY A 166 -2.07 -9.11 15.35
CA GLY A 166 -1.95 -10.25 14.43
C GLY A 166 -1.40 -9.90 13.05
N LEU A 167 -0.83 -8.69 12.87
CA LEU A 167 -0.23 -8.26 11.60
C LEU A 167 1.27 -8.04 11.75
N LYS A 168 2.07 -8.68 10.90
CA LYS A 168 3.49 -8.36 10.71
C LYS A 168 3.62 -7.26 9.67
N VAL A 169 4.25 -6.13 10.03
CA VAL A 169 4.62 -5.08 9.08
C VAL A 169 6.04 -5.35 8.60
N LEU A 170 6.18 -5.68 7.33
CA LEU A 170 7.48 -5.97 6.70
C LEU A 170 8.16 -4.70 6.18
N SER A 171 7.38 -3.72 5.76
CA SER A 171 7.87 -2.46 5.19
C SER A 171 6.92 -1.31 5.49
N LEU A 172 7.45 -0.12 5.76
CA LEU A 172 6.76 1.16 5.78
C LEU A 172 7.06 1.90 4.47
N GLY A 173 6.53 1.38 3.36
CA GLY A 173 6.91 1.76 2.00
C GLY A 173 6.65 3.23 1.66
N PHE A 174 7.39 3.72 0.68
CA PHE A 174 7.27 5.07 0.15
C PHE A 174 6.40 5.06 -1.11
N VAL A 175 5.37 5.91 -1.14
CA VAL A 175 4.47 6.02 -2.29
C VAL A 175 4.71 7.31 -3.07
N ASP A 176 4.98 8.42 -2.37
CA ASP A 176 5.09 9.75 -2.97
C ASP A 176 5.80 10.71 -2.01
N MET A 177 5.94 11.95 -2.43
CA MET A 177 6.25 13.07 -1.55
C MET A 177 4.99 13.50 -0.77
N PHE A 178 4.94 14.72 -0.20
CA PHE A 178 3.73 15.19 0.47
C PHE A 178 2.59 15.45 -0.54
N GLY A 179 1.37 15.28 -0.06
CA GLY A 179 0.15 15.60 -0.80
C GLY A 179 -0.30 17.03 -0.58
N SER A 180 -0.99 17.56 -1.57
CA SER A 180 -1.40 18.95 -1.70
C SER A 180 -2.87 19.05 -2.11
N LEU A 181 -3.38 20.28 -2.23
CA LEU A 181 -4.73 20.56 -2.68
C LEU A 181 -4.74 20.79 -4.19
N TYR A 182 -5.56 20.04 -4.89
CA TYR A 182 -5.80 20.16 -6.32
C TYR A 182 -7.26 20.50 -6.58
N THR A 183 -7.53 21.29 -7.64
CA THR A 183 -8.89 21.53 -8.13
C THR A 183 -9.05 21.17 -9.60
N THR A 184 -10.30 20.97 -10.03
CA THR A 184 -10.67 20.58 -11.41
C THR A 184 -11.11 21.76 -12.27
N ASP A 185 -10.95 22.98 -11.80
CA ASP A 185 -11.32 24.23 -12.51
C ASP A 185 -10.31 25.33 -12.16
N LYS A 186 -9.73 25.97 -13.19
CA LYS A 186 -8.79 27.10 -13.01
C LYS A 186 -9.36 28.28 -12.24
N ASN A 187 -10.68 28.46 -12.31
CA ASN A 187 -11.35 29.52 -11.54
C ASN A 187 -11.40 29.22 -10.03
N ASN A 188 -11.11 28.00 -9.63
CA ASN A 188 -11.05 27.55 -8.24
C ASN A 188 -9.60 27.41 -7.75
N LEU A 189 -8.68 28.22 -8.24
CA LEU A 189 -7.33 28.26 -7.66
C LEU A 189 -7.42 28.65 -6.18
N VAL A 190 -6.95 27.76 -5.32
CA VAL A 190 -6.94 27.95 -3.87
C VAL A 190 -5.57 28.46 -3.45
N THR A 191 -5.47 29.64 -2.87
CA THR A 191 -4.20 30.25 -2.41
C THR A 191 -4.02 30.16 -0.89
N ASP A 192 -5.11 30.22 -0.16
CA ASP A 192 -5.19 30.29 1.28
C ASP A 192 -6.43 29.52 1.81
N PRO A 193 -6.57 29.30 3.14
CA PRO A 193 -7.71 28.60 3.70
C PRO A 193 -9.07 29.23 3.41
N GLU A 194 -9.14 30.56 3.29
CA GLU A 194 -10.40 31.31 3.04
C GLU A 194 -10.92 31.01 1.64
N SER A 195 -10.02 30.96 0.64
CA SER A 195 -10.37 30.66 -0.76
C SER A 195 -10.84 29.23 -1.00
N ALA A 196 -10.56 28.30 -0.06
CA ALA A 196 -11.05 26.92 -0.12
C ALA A 196 -12.49 26.75 0.42
N LYS A 197 -13.04 27.76 1.10
CA LYS A 197 -14.35 27.65 1.75
C LYS A 197 -15.46 27.27 0.78
N GLY A 198 -16.26 26.30 1.20
CA GLY A 198 -17.43 25.82 0.46
C GLY A 198 -17.11 24.83 -0.67
N LEU A 199 -15.84 24.61 -1.02
CA LEU A 199 -15.47 23.59 -1.98
C LEU A 199 -15.74 22.19 -1.42
N LYS A 200 -16.08 21.26 -2.32
CA LYS A 200 -16.16 19.83 -2.03
C LYS A 200 -14.83 19.18 -2.40
N ILE A 201 -14.12 18.71 -1.39
CA ILE A 201 -12.77 18.16 -1.55
C ILE A 201 -12.76 16.67 -1.23
N ARG A 202 -12.30 15.88 -2.18
CA ARG A 202 -12.11 14.44 -1.98
C ARG A 202 -10.93 14.15 -1.07
N THR A 203 -11.09 13.16 -0.20
CA THR A 203 -10.03 12.54 0.61
C THR A 203 -9.93 11.04 0.35
N ALA A 204 -8.78 10.43 0.69
CA ALA A 204 -8.51 9.03 0.35
C ALA A 204 -9.18 8.02 1.32
N GLY A 205 -9.40 8.41 2.57
CA GLY A 205 -9.93 7.57 3.64
C GLY A 205 -9.57 8.14 5.00
N GLY A 206 -9.63 7.32 6.05
CA GLY A 206 -9.30 7.72 7.40
C GLY A 206 -10.24 8.77 8.00
N ILE A 207 -9.89 9.27 9.18
CA ILE A 207 -10.64 10.34 9.86
C ILE A 207 -9.96 11.72 9.66
N ILE A 208 -8.66 11.75 9.45
CA ILE A 208 -7.88 12.99 9.41
C ILE A 208 -8.08 13.76 8.12
N GLY A 209 -8.13 13.09 6.96
CA GLY A 209 -8.36 13.76 5.69
C GLY A 209 -9.64 14.62 5.69
N PRO A 210 -10.82 14.07 6.03
CA PRO A 210 -12.05 14.86 6.14
C PRO A 210 -11.98 15.97 7.20
N GLU A 211 -11.37 15.73 8.36
CA GLU A 211 -11.21 16.77 9.39
C GLU A 211 -10.25 17.87 8.96
N THR A 212 -9.18 17.54 8.23
CA THR A 212 -8.29 18.55 7.60
C THR A 212 -9.08 19.44 6.66
N VAL A 213 -9.87 18.87 5.76
CA VAL A 213 -10.69 19.63 4.80
C VAL A 213 -11.70 20.51 5.51
N LYS A 214 -12.38 19.99 6.52
CA LYS A 214 -13.35 20.73 7.33
C LYS A 214 -12.70 21.88 8.11
N SER A 215 -11.48 21.72 8.58
CA SER A 215 -10.79 22.72 9.41
C SER A 215 -10.51 24.03 8.68
N PHE A 216 -10.40 24.00 7.35
CA PHE A 216 -10.30 25.20 6.52
C PHE A 216 -11.62 25.59 5.80
N GLY A 217 -12.76 25.07 6.27
CA GLY A 217 -14.08 25.50 5.83
C GLY A 217 -14.59 24.88 4.54
N ALA A 218 -13.91 23.87 3.99
CA ALA A 218 -14.37 23.07 2.87
C ALA A 218 -15.17 21.84 3.35
N SER A 219 -15.77 21.08 2.43
CA SER A 219 -16.52 19.86 2.71
C SER A 219 -15.73 18.63 2.25
N GLY A 220 -15.26 17.82 3.19
CA GLY A 220 -14.53 16.57 2.92
C GLY A 220 -15.46 15.43 2.50
N MET A 221 -15.08 14.71 1.43
CA MET A 221 -15.78 13.52 0.96
C MET A 221 -14.79 12.40 0.69
N THR A 222 -14.96 11.25 1.34
CA THR A 222 -14.14 10.07 1.07
C THR A 222 -14.62 9.36 -0.18
N ILE A 223 -13.74 9.23 -1.19
CA ILE A 223 -14.00 8.50 -2.43
C ILE A 223 -12.83 7.54 -2.69
N PRO A 224 -13.08 6.23 -2.85
CA PRO A 224 -12.05 5.24 -3.18
C PRO A 224 -11.28 5.57 -4.46
N ALA A 225 -10.01 5.17 -4.54
CA ALA A 225 -9.17 5.46 -5.71
C ALA A 225 -9.75 4.92 -7.03
N ALA A 226 -10.42 3.77 -7.00
CA ALA A 226 -11.06 3.17 -8.18
C ALA A 226 -12.18 4.04 -8.78
N GLU A 227 -12.84 4.88 -7.97
CA GLU A 227 -13.95 5.75 -8.39
C GLU A 227 -13.50 7.19 -8.66
N LEU A 228 -12.27 7.53 -8.32
CA LEU A 228 -11.78 8.90 -8.27
C LEU A 228 -11.88 9.63 -9.62
N VAL A 229 -11.34 9.05 -10.69
CA VAL A 229 -11.35 9.67 -12.04
C VAL A 229 -12.77 9.97 -12.48
N THR A 230 -13.68 9.02 -12.28
CA THR A 230 -15.10 9.19 -12.61
C THR A 230 -15.75 10.31 -11.79
N ALA A 231 -15.50 10.37 -10.50
CA ALA A 231 -16.03 11.38 -9.60
C ALA A 231 -15.55 12.80 -9.98
N LEU A 232 -14.27 12.96 -10.32
CA LEU A 232 -13.71 14.22 -10.82
C LEU A 232 -14.34 14.65 -12.16
N GLN A 233 -14.44 13.73 -13.13
CA GLN A 233 -15.04 14.00 -14.43
C GLN A 233 -16.53 14.36 -14.34
N GLN A 234 -17.25 13.75 -13.41
CA GLN A 234 -18.67 14.03 -13.15
C GLN A 234 -18.89 15.25 -12.25
N LYS A 235 -17.81 15.91 -11.78
CA LYS A 235 -17.85 17.06 -10.86
C LYS A 235 -18.62 16.77 -9.56
N VAL A 236 -18.48 15.54 -9.04
CA VAL A 236 -19.01 15.17 -7.71
C VAL A 236 -18.28 15.95 -6.63
N VAL A 237 -17.00 16.22 -6.85
CA VAL A 237 -16.13 17.06 -6.04
C VAL A 237 -15.50 18.16 -6.89
N ASP A 238 -15.12 19.27 -6.26
CA ASP A 238 -14.46 20.41 -6.89
C ASP A 238 -12.94 20.24 -6.92
N GLY A 239 -12.41 19.40 -6.03
CA GLY A 239 -10.98 19.14 -5.90
C GLY A 239 -10.68 17.93 -5.03
N LEU A 240 -9.42 17.76 -4.72
CA LEU A 240 -8.95 16.62 -3.91
C LEU A 240 -7.66 16.93 -3.15
N LEU A 241 -7.47 16.25 -2.01
CA LEU A 241 -6.15 16.06 -1.40
C LEU A 241 -5.53 14.80 -2.01
N THR A 242 -4.37 14.96 -2.63
CA THR A 242 -3.61 13.87 -3.26
C THR A 242 -2.16 14.26 -3.46
N THR A 243 -1.37 13.36 -4.02
CA THR A 243 0.09 13.49 -4.20
C THR A 243 0.46 13.68 -5.67
N PRO A 244 1.56 14.39 -5.98
CA PRO A 244 1.88 14.80 -7.35
C PRO A 244 2.31 13.63 -8.26
N ILE A 245 3.06 12.65 -7.76
CA ILE A 245 3.47 11.50 -8.58
C ILE A 245 2.24 10.66 -8.95
N TYR A 246 1.33 10.42 -7.98
CA TYR A 246 0.09 9.71 -8.25
C TYR A 246 -0.82 10.48 -9.22
N THR A 247 -0.87 11.80 -9.12
CA THR A 247 -1.65 12.65 -10.05
C THR A 247 -1.18 12.45 -11.49
N ASN A 248 0.16 12.45 -11.72
CA ASN A 248 0.76 12.19 -13.03
C ASN A 248 0.49 10.74 -13.50
N ASP A 249 0.73 9.76 -12.62
CA ASP A 249 0.63 8.33 -12.95
C ASP A 249 -0.82 7.94 -13.32
N ALA A 250 -1.80 8.42 -12.55
CA ALA A 250 -3.21 8.17 -12.78
C ALA A 250 -3.87 9.14 -13.78
N LYS A 251 -3.13 10.13 -14.30
CA LYS A 251 -3.63 11.17 -15.23
C LYS A 251 -4.92 11.80 -14.72
N LEU A 252 -4.88 12.26 -13.46
CA LEU A 252 -6.05 12.86 -12.85
C LEU A 252 -6.44 14.17 -13.56
N PRO A 253 -7.75 14.40 -13.85
CA PRO A 253 -8.22 15.59 -14.54
C PRO A 253 -8.24 16.80 -13.59
N VAL A 254 -7.08 17.33 -13.26
CA VAL A 254 -6.88 18.51 -12.40
C VAL A 254 -6.39 19.69 -13.22
N GLU A 255 -6.75 20.90 -12.81
CA GLU A 255 -6.37 22.13 -13.48
C GLU A 255 -5.52 23.07 -12.63
N THR A 256 -5.57 22.93 -11.27
CA THR A 256 -4.74 23.70 -10.36
C THR A 256 -4.10 22.82 -9.29
N LEU A 257 -3.00 23.29 -8.74
CA LEU A 257 -2.28 22.70 -7.61
C LEU A 257 -1.81 23.82 -6.69
N THR A 258 -2.16 23.74 -5.41
CA THR A 258 -1.58 24.56 -4.34
C THR A 258 -0.59 23.73 -3.55
N VAL A 259 0.69 24.07 -3.60
CA VAL A 259 1.79 23.29 -3.02
C VAL A 259 1.87 23.54 -1.51
N VAL A 260 1.12 22.77 -0.74
CA VAL A 260 1.03 22.86 0.71
C VAL A 260 0.87 21.45 1.29
N PRO A 261 1.61 21.03 2.33
CA PRO A 261 1.62 19.66 2.83
C PRO A 261 0.39 19.36 3.71
N LEU A 262 -0.76 19.21 3.06
CA LEU A 262 -2.05 18.92 3.72
C LEU A 262 -2.37 17.44 3.82
N PHE A 263 -1.63 16.59 3.14
CA PHE A 263 -1.87 15.17 3.09
C PHE A 263 -0.55 14.41 2.93
N ASN A 264 -0.47 13.24 3.52
CA ASN A 264 0.63 12.30 3.30
C ASN A 264 0.11 10.89 3.43
N THR A 265 0.88 9.93 2.94
CA THR A 265 0.56 8.51 3.08
C THR A 265 1.82 7.66 2.97
N VAL A 266 1.79 6.49 3.55
CA VAL A 266 2.76 5.42 3.36
C VAL A 266 2.03 4.18 2.81
N THR A 267 2.79 3.25 2.25
CA THR A 267 2.27 2.00 1.74
C THR A 267 2.88 0.82 2.49
N PRO A 268 2.35 0.51 3.67
CA PRO A 268 2.83 -0.64 4.41
C PRO A 268 2.63 -1.95 3.64
N LEU A 269 3.65 -2.80 3.66
CA LEU A 269 3.53 -4.20 3.30
C LEU A 269 3.25 -4.98 4.58
N VAL A 270 2.04 -5.46 4.72
CA VAL A 270 1.58 -6.19 5.90
C VAL A 270 1.27 -7.65 5.57
N MET A 271 1.49 -8.55 6.52
CA MET A 271 1.11 -9.95 6.39
C MET A 271 0.52 -10.51 7.70
N SER A 272 -0.12 -11.66 7.62
CA SER A 272 -0.54 -12.42 8.80
C SER A 272 0.67 -12.75 9.68
N LEU A 273 0.62 -12.36 10.96
CA LEU A 273 1.66 -12.73 11.93
C LEU A 273 1.72 -14.25 12.11
N GLU A 274 0.58 -14.91 12.21
CA GLU A 274 0.49 -16.38 12.31
C GLU A 274 1.15 -17.07 11.10
N LYS A 275 0.87 -16.57 9.88
CA LYS A 275 1.48 -17.10 8.66
C LYS A 275 2.99 -16.84 8.64
N PHE A 276 3.45 -15.66 9.05
CA PHE A 276 4.86 -15.32 9.17
C PHE A 276 5.59 -16.29 10.12
N GLU A 277 5.07 -16.49 11.33
CA GLU A 277 5.63 -17.37 12.34
C GLU A 277 5.60 -18.85 11.95
N SER A 278 4.70 -19.25 11.04
CA SER A 278 4.64 -20.63 10.52
C SER A 278 5.72 -20.95 9.49
N LEU A 279 6.41 -19.94 8.95
CA LEU A 279 7.51 -20.14 8.00
C LEU A 279 8.80 -20.56 8.71
N PRO A 280 9.69 -21.30 8.05
CA PRO A 280 11.06 -21.51 8.53
C PRO A 280 11.77 -20.20 8.87
N GLU A 281 12.60 -20.21 9.92
CA GLU A 281 13.27 -19.02 10.46
C GLU A 281 14.09 -18.27 9.39
N ASP A 282 14.80 -18.99 8.54
CA ASP A 282 15.57 -18.41 7.43
C ASP A 282 14.68 -17.67 6.40
N LEU A 283 13.46 -18.15 6.16
CA LEU A 283 12.50 -17.49 5.27
C LEU A 283 11.86 -16.27 5.94
N GLN A 284 11.66 -16.30 7.26
CA GLN A 284 11.23 -15.14 8.04
C GLN A 284 12.29 -14.01 7.95
N GLU A 285 13.57 -14.35 8.14
CA GLU A 285 14.69 -13.40 8.03
C GLU A 285 14.77 -12.79 6.62
N ILE A 286 14.59 -13.60 5.56
CA ILE A 286 14.55 -13.13 4.17
C ILE A 286 13.42 -12.12 3.98
N LEU A 287 12.20 -12.39 4.47
CA LEU A 287 11.07 -11.47 4.36
C LEU A 287 11.34 -10.13 5.07
N VAL A 288 11.85 -10.19 6.31
CA VAL A 288 12.15 -8.98 7.09
C VAL A 288 13.24 -8.15 6.41
N GLN A 289 14.33 -8.79 5.95
CA GLN A 289 15.42 -8.06 5.32
C GLN A 289 14.98 -7.49 3.97
N THR A 290 14.25 -8.26 3.16
CA THR A 290 13.75 -7.79 1.87
C THR A 290 12.74 -6.65 2.05
N GLY A 291 11.93 -6.67 3.13
CA GLY A 291 11.03 -5.57 3.48
C GLY A 291 11.76 -4.26 3.81
N LYS A 292 12.88 -4.33 4.56
CA LYS A 292 13.73 -3.17 4.80
C LYS A 292 14.38 -2.64 3.52
N ASP A 293 14.86 -3.54 2.66
CA ASP A 293 15.47 -3.15 1.39
C ASP A 293 14.42 -2.56 0.44
N LEU A 294 13.15 -2.98 0.52
CA LEU A 294 12.04 -2.39 -0.22
C LEU A 294 11.79 -0.93 0.21
N GLU A 295 11.96 -0.59 1.48
CA GLU A 295 11.86 0.80 1.94
C GLU A 295 12.92 1.69 1.25
N GLU A 296 14.17 1.25 1.19
CA GLU A 296 15.25 2.00 0.54
C GLU A 296 15.08 2.03 -0.99
N TYR A 297 14.70 0.91 -1.59
CA TYR A 297 14.39 0.85 -3.03
C TYR A 297 13.25 1.80 -3.40
N GLY A 298 12.13 1.73 -2.68
CA GLY A 298 10.96 2.60 -2.91
C GLY A 298 11.29 4.07 -2.68
N LYS A 299 12.04 4.40 -1.63
CA LYS A 299 12.52 5.76 -1.37
C LYS A 299 13.31 6.32 -2.55
N ALA A 300 14.28 5.56 -3.06
CA ALA A 300 15.10 5.98 -4.20
C ALA A 300 14.24 6.22 -5.46
N GLN A 301 13.30 5.32 -5.76
CA GLN A 301 12.39 5.47 -6.90
C GLN A 301 11.48 6.70 -6.76
N VAL A 302 10.96 6.96 -5.56
CA VAL A 302 10.11 8.13 -5.29
C VAL A 302 10.91 9.43 -5.42
N ILE A 303 12.15 9.49 -4.93
CA ILE A 303 13.03 10.65 -5.08
C ILE A 303 13.24 10.97 -6.58
N GLU A 304 13.52 9.97 -7.42
CA GLU A 304 13.70 10.21 -8.86
C GLU A 304 12.42 10.74 -9.52
N LYS A 305 11.26 10.18 -9.22
CA LYS A 305 9.97 10.65 -9.75
C LYS A 305 9.62 12.05 -9.23
N ALA A 306 9.90 12.35 -7.98
CA ALA A 306 9.62 13.64 -7.36
C ALA A 306 10.36 14.80 -8.03
N LYS A 307 11.56 14.57 -8.57
CA LYS A 307 12.37 15.61 -9.28
C LYS A 307 11.61 16.24 -10.46
N THR A 308 10.75 15.51 -11.12
CA THR A 308 10.04 15.96 -12.32
C THR A 308 8.52 16.08 -12.10
N ALA A 309 7.99 15.70 -10.95
CA ALA A 309 6.56 15.61 -10.72
C ALA A 309 5.81 16.93 -10.99
N TYR A 310 6.30 18.04 -10.46
CA TYR A 310 5.69 19.36 -10.69
C TYR A 310 5.90 19.88 -12.11
N THR A 311 7.08 19.65 -12.70
CA THR A 311 7.34 20.04 -14.10
C THR A 311 6.41 19.30 -15.05
N THR A 312 6.21 18.00 -14.84
CA THR A 312 5.27 17.21 -15.65
C THR A 312 3.85 17.77 -15.55
N LEU A 313 3.35 18.09 -14.35
CA LEU A 313 2.03 18.70 -14.16
C LEU A 313 1.92 20.05 -14.88
N ALA A 314 2.95 20.89 -14.76
CA ALA A 314 2.97 22.21 -15.43
C ALA A 314 2.98 22.07 -16.95
N ASP A 315 3.73 21.11 -17.51
CA ASP A 315 3.78 20.83 -18.96
C ASP A 315 2.43 20.29 -19.48
N GLU A 316 1.66 19.61 -18.64
CA GLU A 316 0.29 19.15 -18.92
C GLU A 316 -0.75 20.27 -18.73
N GLY A 317 -0.33 21.47 -18.32
CA GLY A 317 -1.16 22.68 -18.23
C GLY A 317 -1.81 22.91 -16.88
N VAL A 318 -1.39 22.21 -15.84
CA VAL A 318 -1.81 22.45 -14.45
C VAL A 318 -1.19 23.77 -13.95
N GLU A 319 -2.01 24.67 -13.44
CA GLU A 319 -1.54 25.90 -12.79
C GLU A 319 -1.05 25.59 -11.39
N ILE A 320 0.25 25.82 -11.14
CA ILE A 320 0.89 25.50 -9.85
C ILE A 320 1.10 26.78 -9.05
N TYR A 321 0.50 26.83 -7.88
CA TYR A 321 0.64 27.91 -6.92
C TYR A 321 1.55 27.49 -5.77
N TYR A 322 2.55 28.32 -5.50
CA TYR A 322 3.45 28.17 -4.35
C TYR A 322 3.09 29.24 -3.32
N PRO A 323 2.42 28.88 -2.22
CA PRO A 323 2.04 29.83 -1.18
C PRO A 323 3.25 30.55 -0.58
N THR A 324 3.06 31.81 -0.22
CA THR A 324 4.00 32.60 0.56
C THR A 324 4.15 32.03 1.98
N GLU A 325 5.18 32.43 2.71
CA GLU A 325 5.39 32.02 4.10
C GLU A 325 4.20 32.43 5.01
N GLU A 326 3.59 33.59 4.76
CA GLU A 326 2.40 34.07 5.47
C GLU A 326 1.20 33.12 5.22
N GLU A 327 0.92 32.79 3.96
CA GLU A 327 -0.14 31.85 3.59
C GLU A 327 0.11 30.43 4.13
N ILE A 328 1.36 29.96 4.12
CA ILE A 328 1.72 28.67 4.75
C ILE A 328 1.42 28.68 6.25
N ASN A 329 1.67 29.79 6.94
CA ASN A 329 1.33 29.91 8.35
C ASN A 329 -0.19 29.93 8.57
N GLU A 330 -0.96 30.56 7.69
CA GLU A 330 -2.43 30.50 7.73
C GLU A 330 -2.93 29.06 7.56
N TRP A 331 -2.38 28.31 6.59
CA TRP A 331 -2.69 26.88 6.41
C TRP A 331 -2.34 26.05 7.65
N ARG A 332 -1.18 26.29 8.25
CA ARG A 332 -0.74 25.61 9.47
C ARG A 332 -1.68 25.86 10.64
N GLU A 333 -2.08 27.13 10.85
CA GLU A 333 -3.04 27.48 11.91
C GLU A 333 -4.44 26.86 11.63
N ALA A 334 -4.93 26.99 10.41
CA ALA A 334 -6.25 26.49 10.05
C ALA A 334 -6.37 24.95 10.22
N THR A 335 -5.27 24.20 10.05
CA THR A 335 -5.29 22.73 10.11
C THR A 335 -4.97 22.12 11.47
N LYS A 336 -4.66 22.94 12.50
CA LYS A 336 -4.44 22.46 13.88
C LYS A 336 -5.56 21.55 14.42
N PRO A 337 -6.86 21.80 14.15
CA PRO A 337 -7.92 20.93 14.66
C PRO A 337 -7.79 19.46 14.20
N ALA A 338 -7.24 19.18 13.03
CA ALA A 338 -7.01 17.80 12.58
C ALA A 338 -5.98 17.08 13.49
N ARG A 339 -4.94 17.80 13.92
CA ARG A 339 -3.96 17.27 14.89
C ARG A 339 -4.59 17.01 16.26
N GLU A 340 -5.42 17.93 16.75
CA GLU A 340 -6.15 17.77 18.02
C GLU A 340 -7.09 16.55 17.99
N VAL A 341 -7.75 16.28 16.85
CA VAL A 341 -8.58 15.08 16.68
C VAL A 341 -7.72 13.83 16.81
N PHE A 342 -6.55 13.78 16.17
CA PHE A 342 -5.64 12.65 16.29
C PHE A 342 -5.17 12.43 17.72
N GLU A 343 -4.69 13.47 18.40
CA GLU A 343 -4.23 13.42 19.80
C GLU A 343 -5.31 12.91 20.77
N ASN A 344 -6.56 13.25 20.52
CA ASN A 344 -7.67 12.92 21.43
C ASN A 344 -8.35 11.59 21.11
N GLN A 345 -8.27 11.10 19.88
CA GLN A 345 -9.02 9.92 19.44
C GLN A 345 -8.13 8.69 19.19
N VAL A 346 -6.81 8.88 19.10
CA VAL A 346 -5.88 7.78 18.78
C VAL A 346 -5.05 7.45 20.02
N GLU A 347 -5.20 6.22 20.50
CA GLU A 347 -4.38 5.70 21.60
C GLU A 347 -2.90 5.66 21.19
N GLY A 348 -2.01 6.21 22.03
CA GLY A 348 -0.57 6.35 21.71
C GLY A 348 -0.26 7.46 20.70
N GLY A 349 -1.28 8.19 20.20
CA GLY A 349 -1.10 9.23 19.18
C GLY A 349 -0.25 10.40 19.67
N LYS A 350 -0.43 10.79 20.94
CA LYS A 350 0.31 11.91 21.54
C LYS A 350 1.81 11.59 21.66
N GLU A 351 2.14 10.38 22.09
CA GLU A 351 3.52 9.92 22.25
C GLU A 351 4.24 9.88 20.89
N LEU A 352 3.55 9.45 19.83
CA LEU A 352 4.11 9.47 18.47
C LEU A 352 4.35 10.89 17.95
N LEU A 353 3.49 11.85 18.30
CA LEU A 353 3.68 13.25 17.93
C LEU A 353 4.82 13.92 18.72
N GLU A 354 5.05 13.50 19.98
CA GLU A 354 6.20 13.91 20.76
C GLU A 354 7.51 13.38 20.15
N GLU A 355 7.53 12.11 19.71
CA GLU A 355 8.67 11.53 19.01
C GLU A 355 9.01 12.29 17.73
N LEU A 356 8.00 12.60 16.90
CA LEU A 356 8.18 13.43 15.71
C LEU A 356 8.82 14.79 16.03
N SER A 357 8.38 15.43 17.11
CA SER A 357 8.92 16.72 17.53
C SER A 357 10.39 16.64 17.98
N ASN A 358 10.84 15.47 18.43
CA ASN A 358 12.23 15.22 18.84
C ASN A 358 13.15 14.88 17.65
N LEU A 359 12.59 14.44 16.52
CA LEU A 359 13.34 14.08 15.31
C LEU A 359 13.56 15.27 14.36
N ASN A 360 12.75 16.32 14.48
CA ASN A 360 12.85 17.57 13.76
C ASN A 360 13.68 18.56 14.60
#